data_40044d665e26c162dd1cebf04542e31a
#
_entry.id   40044d665e26c162dd1cebf04542e31a
#
_cell.length_a   1.000
_cell.length_b   1.000
_cell.length_c   1.000
_cell.angle_alpha   90.00
_cell.angle_beta   90.00
_cell.angle_gamma   90.00
#
_symmetry.space_group_name_H-M   'P 1'
#
loop_
_entity.id
_entity.type
_entity.pdbx_description
1 polymer ?
#
loop_
_entity_poly.entity_id
_entity_poly.type
_entity_poly.pdbx_seq_one_letter_code
_entity_poly.pdbx_strand_id
1 'polypeptide(L)'
;MVDSVKELILNIQDPTPSEKKLAKKLIGLDINEVVYMSITELSEKISSSEATILRFCRKIGFKGFQDFKLALSRDIALNQKNEDMSATSSFLASISKSLEKSSDSLDEEDINTVCKKMLNSRRLCAFGVGSSYVAPLFLKQRLLTVGKLVLAEQSSHTMTAIASNLNNKDVVLCFSVSGATKDILDVAKIAKRSGAYIVSITSYPSSPLGKLSDMIFNGCSKEASAYRGSLTHCMGQLFIAGVLAESCVSMLGKEGEKIAFKTISDFSDKLI
;
A
#
# COMPACT_ATOMS: atom_id res chain seq x y z
N MET A 1 23.70 14.39 20.28
CA MET A 1 23.32 13.08 19.72
C MET A 1 21.85 12.87 20.10
N VAL A 2 21.02 12.57 19.14
CA VAL A 2 19.62 12.22 19.46
C VAL A 2 19.64 10.74 19.83
N ASP A 3 19.24 10.41 21.07
CA ASP A 3 19.17 9.02 21.54
C ASP A 3 18.32 8.18 20.60
N SER A 4 18.73 6.97 20.31
CA SER A 4 17.92 6.05 19.49
C SER A 4 16.61 5.72 20.21
N VAL A 5 15.55 5.45 19.48
CA VAL A 5 14.25 5.07 20.08
C VAL A 5 14.42 3.84 20.99
N LYS A 6 15.33 2.94 20.65
CA LYS A 6 15.65 1.77 21.48
C LYS A 6 16.26 2.18 22.83
N GLU A 7 17.13 3.18 22.86
CA GLU A 7 17.70 3.74 24.08
C GLU A 7 16.64 4.44 24.92
N LEU A 8 15.75 5.20 24.31
CA LEU A 8 14.62 5.83 25.03
C LEU A 8 13.68 4.81 25.65
N ILE A 9 13.43 3.68 24.99
CA ILE A 9 12.62 2.57 25.53
C ILE A 9 13.34 1.89 26.71
N LEU A 10 14.65 1.70 26.62
CA LEU A 10 15.45 1.06 27.68
C LEU A 10 15.62 1.95 28.90
N ASN A 11 15.74 3.26 28.70
CA ASN A 11 16.03 4.25 29.74
C ASN A 11 14.77 4.93 30.31
N ILE A 12 13.59 4.32 30.13
CA ILE A 12 12.32 4.89 30.65
C ILE A 12 12.41 5.09 32.18
N GLN A 13 12.11 6.30 32.63
CA GLN A 13 12.13 6.65 34.05
C GLN A 13 10.89 6.10 34.76
N ASP A 14 11.11 5.52 35.95
CA ASP A 14 10.06 4.98 36.84
C ASP A 14 8.96 4.18 36.11
N PRO A 15 9.31 3.12 35.38
CA PRO A 15 8.34 2.37 34.62
C PRO A 15 7.48 1.48 35.54
N THR A 16 6.18 1.56 35.35
CA THR A 16 5.22 0.62 35.97
C THR A 16 5.47 -0.82 35.50
N PRO A 17 4.99 -1.84 36.23
CA PRO A 17 5.13 -3.24 35.77
C PRO A 17 4.56 -3.49 34.35
N SER A 18 3.46 -2.83 34.00
CA SER A 18 2.85 -2.89 32.66
C SER A 18 3.75 -2.26 31.58
N GLU A 19 4.38 -1.14 31.87
CA GLU A 19 5.29 -0.44 30.95
C GLU A 19 6.59 -1.21 30.76
N LYS A 20 7.14 -1.85 31.82
CA LYS A 20 8.29 -2.77 31.70
C LYS A 20 7.99 -3.93 30.78
N LYS A 21 6.81 -4.54 30.92
CA LYS A 21 6.37 -5.64 30.06
C LYS A 21 6.21 -5.18 28.60
N LEU A 22 5.65 -3.98 28.41
CA LEU A 22 5.47 -3.37 27.08
C LEU A 22 6.82 -3.06 26.42
N ALA A 23 7.74 -2.41 27.15
CA ALA A 23 9.09 -2.12 26.66
C ALA A 23 9.82 -3.40 26.21
N LYS A 24 9.80 -4.46 27.03
CA LYS A 24 10.42 -5.75 26.70
C LYS A 24 9.82 -6.36 25.43
N LYS A 25 8.51 -6.30 25.27
CA LYS A 25 7.82 -6.81 24.07
C LYS A 25 8.18 -5.99 22.83
N LEU A 26 8.20 -4.64 22.93
CA LEU A 26 8.56 -3.75 21.83
C LEU A 26 10.01 -3.97 21.35
N ILE A 27 10.96 -4.13 22.28
CA ILE A 27 12.37 -4.39 21.97
C ILE A 27 12.55 -5.74 21.27
N GLY A 28 11.72 -6.73 21.63
CA GLY A 28 11.73 -8.07 21.02
C GLY A 28 11.07 -8.16 19.65
N LEU A 29 10.42 -7.10 19.18
CA LEU A 29 9.86 -7.05 17.84
C LEU A 29 10.88 -6.55 16.82
N ASP A 30 10.72 -6.99 15.58
CA ASP A 30 11.42 -6.36 14.48
C ASP A 30 10.91 -4.90 14.31
N ILE A 31 11.82 -3.95 14.54
CA ILE A 31 11.54 -2.51 14.42
C ILE A 31 11.00 -2.17 13.03
N ASN A 32 11.48 -2.87 11.99
CA ASN A 32 11.01 -2.69 10.62
C ASN A 32 9.52 -3.05 10.48
N GLU A 33 9.01 -4.01 11.25
CA GLU A 33 7.59 -4.34 11.25
C GLU A 33 6.77 -3.29 12.02
N VAL A 34 7.27 -2.85 13.20
CA VAL A 34 6.54 -1.92 14.09
C VAL A 34 6.24 -0.59 13.40
N VAL A 35 7.18 -0.08 12.59
CA VAL A 35 7.02 1.18 11.84
C VAL A 35 5.75 1.16 10.96
N TYR A 36 5.37 0.02 10.48
CA TYR A 36 4.27 -0.11 9.53
C TYR A 36 2.94 -0.48 10.18
N MET A 37 2.94 -1.03 11.39
CA MET A 37 1.73 -1.43 12.08
C MET A 37 0.84 -0.23 12.40
N SER A 38 -0.46 -0.44 12.33
CA SER A 38 -1.44 0.42 13.02
C SER A 38 -1.29 0.21 14.53
N ILE A 39 -1.80 1.14 15.31
CA ILE A 39 -1.82 0.97 16.78
C ILE A 39 -2.63 -0.27 17.19
N THR A 40 -3.68 -0.58 16.44
CA THR A 40 -4.54 -1.75 16.63
C THR A 40 -3.75 -3.04 16.39
N GLU A 41 -3.04 -3.16 15.26
CA GLU A 41 -2.21 -4.33 14.97
C GLU A 41 -1.09 -4.52 15.98
N LEU A 42 -0.44 -3.43 16.40
CA LEU A 42 0.57 -3.50 17.47
C LEU A 42 -0.07 -3.95 18.79
N SER A 43 -1.26 -3.45 19.14
CA SER A 43 -1.96 -3.81 20.37
C SER A 43 -2.30 -5.30 20.42
N GLU A 44 -2.77 -5.87 19.32
CA GLU A 44 -3.02 -7.31 19.17
C GLU A 44 -1.72 -8.11 19.29
N LYS A 45 -0.66 -7.73 18.54
CA LYS A 45 0.61 -8.45 18.50
C LYS A 45 1.31 -8.52 19.85
N ILE A 46 1.28 -7.43 20.61
CA ILE A 46 1.93 -7.38 21.95
C ILE A 46 0.94 -7.66 23.10
N SER A 47 -0.33 -7.96 22.80
CA SER A 47 -1.39 -8.18 23.79
C SER A 47 -1.43 -7.06 24.83
N SER A 48 -1.64 -5.83 24.36
CA SER A 48 -1.72 -4.61 25.17
C SER A 48 -2.79 -3.70 24.58
N SER A 49 -3.43 -2.84 25.40
CA SER A 49 -4.44 -1.91 24.86
C SER A 49 -3.79 -0.77 24.08
N GLU A 50 -4.48 -0.26 23.06
CA GLU A 50 -4.06 0.93 22.31
C GLU A 50 -3.79 2.13 23.21
N ALA A 51 -4.66 2.33 24.23
CA ALA A 51 -4.48 3.40 25.21
C ALA A 51 -3.18 3.24 26.01
N THR A 52 -2.78 2.03 26.33
CA THR A 52 -1.52 1.75 27.04
C THR A 52 -0.32 2.06 26.15
N ILE A 53 -0.35 1.65 24.87
CA ILE A 53 0.69 1.96 23.89
C ILE A 53 0.82 3.47 23.70
N LEU A 54 -0.30 4.17 23.56
CA LEU A 54 -0.31 5.63 23.37
C LEU A 54 0.29 6.37 24.58
N ARG A 55 -0.07 5.96 25.80
CA ARG A 55 0.51 6.53 27.03
C ARG A 55 2.00 6.25 27.12
N PHE A 56 2.42 5.04 26.78
CA PHE A 56 3.84 4.66 26.75
C PHE A 56 4.63 5.53 25.78
N CYS A 57 4.17 5.71 24.55
CA CYS A 57 4.81 6.59 23.57
C CYS A 57 4.97 8.02 24.11
N ARG A 58 3.95 8.55 24.77
CA ARG A 58 4.03 9.87 25.38
C ARG A 58 5.03 9.93 26.53
N LYS A 59 5.09 8.91 27.36
CA LYS A 59 6.01 8.85 28.49
C LYS A 59 7.48 8.82 28.06
N ILE A 60 7.80 8.17 26.94
CA ILE A 60 9.14 8.16 26.36
C ILE A 60 9.46 9.36 25.45
N GLY A 61 8.59 10.42 25.49
CA GLY A 61 8.86 11.71 24.88
C GLY A 61 8.22 11.97 23.51
N PHE A 62 7.38 11.06 23.00
CA PHE A 62 6.71 11.26 21.71
C PHE A 62 5.31 11.85 21.88
N LYS A 63 4.85 12.67 20.92
CA LYS A 63 3.50 13.24 20.91
C LYS A 63 2.40 12.19 20.82
N GLY A 64 2.73 10.99 20.32
CA GLY A 64 1.83 9.85 20.17
C GLY A 64 2.44 8.75 19.32
N PHE A 65 1.64 7.75 18.96
CA PHE A 65 2.10 6.58 18.25
C PHE A 65 2.67 6.89 16.85
N GLN A 66 2.11 7.87 16.14
CA GLN A 66 2.62 8.27 14.82
C GLN A 66 3.99 8.95 14.90
N ASP A 67 4.21 9.79 15.91
CA ASP A 67 5.49 10.45 16.16
C ASP A 67 6.56 9.44 16.57
N PHE A 68 6.21 8.47 17.43
CA PHE A 68 7.03 7.33 17.78
C PHE A 68 7.46 6.52 16.53
N LYS A 69 6.51 6.21 15.64
CA LYS A 69 6.82 5.50 14.39
C LYS A 69 7.75 6.29 13.46
N LEU A 70 7.57 7.61 13.41
CA LEU A 70 8.45 8.48 12.62
C LEU A 70 9.89 8.46 13.16
N ALA A 71 10.06 8.46 14.48
CA ALA A 71 11.37 8.34 15.10
C ALA A 71 12.02 6.96 14.84
N LEU A 72 11.26 5.86 14.99
CA LEU A 72 11.73 4.53 14.59
C LEU A 72 12.19 4.49 13.14
N SER A 73 11.43 5.13 12.25
CA SER A 73 11.78 5.23 10.83
C SER A 73 13.12 5.93 10.59
N ARG A 74 13.42 6.98 11.37
CA ARG A 74 14.71 7.70 11.30
C ARG A 74 15.85 6.83 11.78
N ASP A 75 15.66 6.10 12.89
CA ASP A 75 16.68 5.19 13.42
C ASP A 75 17.05 4.10 12.41
N ILE A 76 16.05 3.52 11.73
CA ILE A 76 16.28 2.53 10.68
C ILE A 76 17.10 3.12 9.54
N ALA A 77 16.74 4.32 9.08
CA ALA A 77 17.43 4.99 7.99
C ALA A 77 18.89 5.33 8.32
N LEU A 78 19.17 5.68 9.58
CA LEU A 78 20.53 5.97 10.05
C LEU A 78 21.39 4.70 10.17
N ASN A 79 20.78 3.57 10.57
CA ASN A 79 21.48 2.28 10.74
C ASN A 79 21.67 1.52 9.42
N GLN A 80 20.95 1.86 8.35
CA GLN A 80 21.07 1.23 7.02
C GLN A 80 22.12 1.86 6.12
N LYS A 81 22.90 2.83 6.57
CA LYS A 81 24.07 3.31 5.82
C LYS A 81 25.13 2.21 5.76
N ASN A 82 25.02 1.31 4.79
CA ASN A 82 26.13 0.51 4.31
C ASN A 82 27.14 1.49 3.69
N GLU A 83 28.24 1.75 4.37
CA GLU A 83 29.25 2.74 4.00
C GLU A 83 29.93 2.46 2.64
N ASP A 84 29.78 1.25 2.08
CA ASP A 84 30.46 0.80 0.87
C ASP A 84 29.65 0.80 -0.43
N MET A 85 28.35 1.10 -0.39
CA MET A 85 27.51 1.11 -1.61
C MET A 85 27.14 2.52 -2.04
N SER A 86 27.25 2.82 -3.35
CA SER A 86 26.75 4.07 -3.90
C SER A 86 25.22 4.17 -3.67
N ALA A 87 24.70 5.41 -3.55
CA ALA A 87 23.28 5.68 -3.39
C ALA A 87 22.45 5.00 -4.50
N THR A 88 22.96 5.00 -5.73
CA THR A 88 22.33 4.35 -6.90
C THR A 88 22.24 2.84 -6.72
N SER A 89 23.33 2.17 -6.31
CA SER A 89 23.36 0.72 -6.14
C SER A 89 22.47 0.27 -4.97
N SER A 90 22.49 1.00 -3.86
CA SER A 90 21.63 0.75 -2.71
C SER A 90 20.15 0.92 -3.07
N PHE A 91 19.83 1.95 -3.82
CA PHE A 91 18.47 2.22 -4.29
C PHE A 91 17.97 1.12 -5.25
N LEU A 92 18.78 0.74 -6.25
CA LEU A 92 18.45 -0.35 -7.16
C LEU A 92 18.21 -1.67 -6.42
N ALA A 93 19.09 -2.03 -5.49
CA ALA A 93 18.93 -3.24 -4.67
C ALA A 93 17.61 -3.24 -3.89
N SER A 94 17.22 -2.09 -3.32
CA SER A 94 15.97 -1.97 -2.56
C SER A 94 14.72 -2.13 -3.44
N ILE A 95 14.75 -1.59 -4.66
CA ILE A 95 13.67 -1.76 -5.65
C ILE A 95 13.58 -3.21 -6.10
N SER A 96 14.70 -3.82 -6.55
CA SER A 96 14.73 -5.20 -7.01
C SER A 96 14.17 -6.15 -5.96
N LYS A 97 14.64 -6.06 -4.72
CA LYS A 97 14.15 -6.87 -3.61
C LYS A 97 12.64 -6.67 -3.34
N SER A 98 12.15 -5.44 -3.51
CA SER A 98 10.71 -5.15 -3.34
C SER A 98 9.88 -5.79 -4.45
N LEU A 99 10.34 -5.72 -5.70
CA LEU A 99 9.65 -6.30 -6.85
C LEU A 99 9.65 -7.83 -6.80
N GLU A 100 10.78 -8.45 -6.45
CA GLU A 100 10.89 -9.91 -6.25
C GLU A 100 9.87 -10.39 -5.21
N LYS A 101 9.83 -9.77 -4.03
CA LYS A 101 8.87 -10.14 -2.99
C LYS A 101 7.42 -9.91 -3.40
N SER A 102 7.14 -8.86 -4.17
CA SER A 102 5.79 -8.63 -4.71
C SER A 102 5.43 -9.73 -5.71
N SER A 103 6.36 -10.12 -6.58
CA SER A 103 6.19 -11.21 -7.55
C SER A 103 5.92 -12.55 -6.87
N ASP A 104 6.73 -12.90 -5.87
CA ASP A 104 6.60 -14.16 -5.10
C ASP A 104 5.27 -14.29 -4.36
N SER A 105 4.62 -13.17 -4.08
CA SER A 105 3.33 -13.13 -3.36
C SER A 105 2.11 -13.19 -4.28
N LEU A 106 2.31 -13.20 -5.60
CA LEU A 106 1.22 -13.25 -6.57
C LEU A 106 0.82 -14.70 -6.88
N ASP A 107 -0.49 -14.93 -6.91
CA ASP A 107 -1.11 -16.14 -7.37
C ASP A 107 -1.79 -15.90 -8.73
N GLU A 108 -1.52 -16.75 -9.70
CA GLU A 108 -2.06 -16.64 -11.06
C GLU A 108 -3.59 -16.79 -11.11
N GLU A 109 -4.17 -17.61 -10.23
CA GLU A 109 -5.62 -17.80 -10.15
C GLU A 109 -6.30 -16.53 -9.62
N ASP A 110 -5.70 -15.89 -8.62
CA ASP A 110 -6.17 -14.61 -8.07
C ASP A 110 -6.08 -13.49 -9.11
N ILE A 111 -4.96 -13.40 -9.84
CA ILE A 111 -4.78 -12.45 -10.95
C ILE A 111 -5.88 -12.66 -11.99
N ASN A 112 -6.07 -13.91 -12.44
CA ASN A 112 -7.06 -14.27 -13.44
C ASN A 112 -8.48 -13.92 -12.98
N THR A 113 -8.79 -14.17 -11.72
CA THR A 113 -10.09 -13.87 -11.12
C THR A 113 -10.36 -12.36 -11.11
N VAL A 114 -9.38 -11.58 -10.68
CA VAL A 114 -9.50 -10.12 -10.62
C VAL A 114 -9.59 -9.52 -12.03
N CYS A 115 -8.75 -9.97 -12.98
CA CYS A 115 -8.78 -9.49 -14.35
C CYS A 115 -10.13 -9.77 -15.05
N LYS A 116 -10.70 -10.95 -14.86
CA LYS A 116 -12.06 -11.25 -15.36
C LYS A 116 -13.10 -10.28 -14.80
N LYS A 117 -13.03 -9.99 -13.50
CA LYS A 117 -13.95 -9.02 -12.87
C LYS A 117 -13.70 -7.61 -13.37
N MET A 118 -12.45 -7.19 -13.53
CA MET A 118 -12.08 -5.88 -14.08
C MET A 118 -12.65 -5.69 -15.49
N LEU A 119 -12.43 -6.66 -16.38
CA LEU A 119 -12.89 -6.58 -17.79
C LEU A 119 -14.40 -6.55 -17.89
N ASN A 120 -15.11 -7.35 -17.08
CA ASN A 120 -16.57 -7.46 -17.11
C ASN A 120 -17.28 -6.41 -16.25
N SER A 121 -16.56 -5.57 -15.50
CA SER A 121 -17.17 -4.55 -14.65
C SER A 121 -17.90 -3.49 -15.46
N ARG A 122 -19.05 -3.02 -14.96
CA ARG A 122 -19.75 -1.84 -15.48
C ARG A 122 -18.91 -0.59 -15.29
N ARG A 123 -18.34 -0.41 -14.12
CA ARG A 123 -17.35 0.63 -13.78
C ARG A 123 -16.15 -0.01 -13.15
N LEU A 124 -14.99 0.36 -13.62
CA LEU A 124 -13.70 0.01 -13.01
C LEU A 124 -13.12 1.28 -12.40
N CYS A 125 -12.95 1.26 -11.08
CA CYS A 125 -12.41 2.39 -10.33
C CYS A 125 -11.05 2.01 -9.75
N ALA A 126 -10.13 2.98 -9.68
CA ALA A 126 -8.82 2.81 -9.07
C ALA A 126 -8.49 4.04 -8.21
N PHE A 127 -8.37 3.85 -6.91
CA PHE A 127 -8.21 4.92 -5.92
C PHE A 127 -6.88 4.83 -5.20
N GLY A 128 -6.21 5.96 -5.04
CA GLY A 128 -4.97 6.09 -4.31
C GLY A 128 -4.70 7.53 -3.93
N VAL A 129 -3.97 7.79 -2.85
CA VAL A 129 -3.66 9.15 -2.38
C VAL A 129 -2.14 9.35 -2.35
N GLY A 130 -1.67 10.54 -2.76
CA GLY A 130 -0.24 10.86 -2.81
C GLY A 130 0.51 9.96 -3.78
N SER A 131 1.66 9.41 -3.35
CA SER A 131 2.47 8.50 -4.19
C SER A 131 1.73 7.23 -4.61
N SER A 132 0.75 6.77 -3.82
CA SER A 132 -0.08 5.61 -4.17
C SER A 132 -1.03 5.86 -5.34
N TYR A 133 -1.21 7.13 -5.79
CA TYR A 133 -2.03 7.44 -6.96
C TYR A 133 -1.34 7.16 -8.29
N VAL A 134 -0.01 7.04 -8.30
CA VAL A 134 0.76 6.77 -9.54
C VAL A 134 0.32 5.45 -10.19
N ALA A 135 0.10 4.40 -9.41
CA ALA A 135 -0.33 3.11 -9.91
C ALA A 135 -1.75 3.12 -10.51
N PRO A 136 -2.79 3.72 -9.89
CA PRO A 136 -4.08 4.00 -10.52
C PRO A 136 -3.98 4.73 -11.87
N LEU A 137 -3.13 5.74 -11.95
CA LEU A 137 -2.96 6.52 -13.17
C LEU A 137 -2.32 5.69 -14.29
N PHE A 138 -1.30 4.90 -13.96
CA PHE A 138 -0.68 3.96 -14.89
C PHE A 138 -1.69 2.92 -15.39
N LEU A 139 -2.44 2.28 -14.49
CA LEU A 139 -3.47 1.30 -14.83
C LEU A 139 -4.51 1.90 -15.79
N LYS A 140 -4.95 3.12 -15.52
CA LYS A 140 -5.88 3.86 -16.39
C LYS A 140 -5.31 4.01 -17.80
N GLN A 141 -4.07 4.45 -17.93
CA GLN A 141 -3.44 4.64 -19.25
C GLN A 141 -3.29 3.33 -20.01
N ARG A 142 -2.83 2.27 -19.34
CA ARG A 142 -2.63 0.96 -19.97
C ARG A 142 -3.95 0.35 -20.45
N LEU A 143 -4.98 0.34 -19.63
CA LEU A 143 -6.27 -0.25 -19.99
C LEU A 143 -7.07 0.59 -21.02
N LEU A 144 -6.81 1.90 -21.04
CA LEU A 144 -7.42 2.77 -22.07
C LEU A 144 -6.97 2.39 -23.48
N THR A 145 -5.72 1.93 -23.66
CA THR A 145 -5.21 1.50 -24.98
C THR A 145 -5.97 0.30 -25.56
N VAL A 146 -6.61 -0.49 -24.73
CA VAL A 146 -7.46 -1.63 -25.11
C VAL A 146 -8.96 -1.35 -24.91
N GLY A 147 -9.34 -0.08 -24.79
CA GLY A 147 -10.74 0.36 -24.74
C GLY A 147 -11.41 0.23 -23.37
N LYS A 148 -10.70 -0.20 -22.32
CA LYS A 148 -11.28 -0.30 -20.98
C LYS A 148 -11.08 0.99 -20.19
N LEU A 149 -12.20 1.65 -19.87
CA LEU A 149 -12.18 2.89 -19.09
C LEU A 149 -11.97 2.59 -17.60
N VAL A 150 -11.03 3.32 -16.98
CA VAL A 150 -10.75 3.29 -15.54
C VAL A 150 -10.97 4.67 -14.95
N LEU A 151 -11.80 4.75 -13.91
CA LEU A 151 -12.00 5.97 -13.11
C LEU A 151 -10.88 6.02 -12.05
N ALA A 152 -9.72 6.56 -12.44
CA ALA A 152 -8.59 6.76 -11.51
C ALA A 152 -8.77 8.10 -10.79
N GLU A 153 -8.72 8.10 -9.43
CA GLU A 153 -8.99 9.30 -8.65
C GLU A 153 -8.19 9.32 -7.34
N GLN A 154 -7.84 10.52 -6.87
CA GLN A 154 -7.15 10.75 -5.61
C GLN A 154 -7.85 11.75 -4.67
N SER A 155 -8.77 12.54 -5.20
CA SER A 155 -9.55 13.48 -4.40
C SER A 155 -10.57 12.75 -3.55
N SER A 156 -10.54 12.95 -2.24
CA SER A 156 -11.48 12.33 -1.29
C SER A 156 -12.93 12.59 -1.66
N HIS A 157 -13.26 13.82 -2.07
CA HIS A 157 -14.60 14.18 -2.48
C HIS A 157 -15.06 13.45 -3.74
N THR A 158 -14.21 13.42 -4.77
CA THR A 158 -14.53 12.74 -6.04
C THR A 158 -14.63 11.24 -5.87
N MET A 159 -13.68 10.63 -5.13
CA MET A 159 -13.73 9.20 -4.78
C MET A 159 -15.04 8.86 -4.05
N THR A 160 -15.44 9.68 -3.08
CA THR A 160 -16.70 9.50 -2.34
C THR A 160 -17.91 9.58 -3.26
N ALA A 161 -17.96 10.57 -4.15
CA ALA A 161 -19.05 10.72 -5.11
C ALA A 161 -19.16 9.52 -6.06
N ILE A 162 -18.01 9.00 -6.54
CA ILE A 162 -17.97 7.79 -7.35
C ILE A 162 -18.47 6.59 -6.56
N ALA A 163 -17.90 6.35 -5.36
CA ALA A 163 -18.19 5.18 -4.53
C ALA A 163 -19.67 5.10 -4.12
N SER A 164 -20.32 6.23 -3.85
CA SER A 164 -21.75 6.31 -3.52
C SER A 164 -22.68 5.88 -4.65
N ASN A 165 -22.19 5.86 -5.89
CA ASN A 165 -22.97 5.49 -7.09
C ASN A 165 -22.56 4.14 -7.70
N LEU A 166 -21.81 3.31 -6.95
CA LEU A 166 -21.43 1.96 -7.34
C LEU A 166 -22.53 0.95 -7.03
N ASN A 167 -22.36 -0.26 -7.56
CA ASN A 167 -23.21 -1.41 -7.27
C ASN A 167 -22.41 -2.73 -7.42
N ASN A 168 -23.06 -3.88 -7.31
CA ASN A 168 -22.46 -5.20 -7.35
C ASN A 168 -21.88 -5.63 -8.72
N LYS A 169 -22.01 -4.80 -9.76
CA LYS A 169 -21.37 -5.00 -11.07
C LYS A 169 -20.11 -4.13 -11.24
N ASP A 170 -19.70 -3.42 -10.19
CA ASP A 170 -18.56 -2.50 -10.21
C ASP A 170 -17.37 -3.10 -9.45
N VAL A 171 -16.16 -2.72 -9.86
CA VAL A 171 -14.90 -3.12 -9.24
C VAL A 171 -14.13 -1.89 -8.81
N VAL A 172 -13.58 -1.94 -7.60
CA VAL A 172 -12.77 -0.87 -7.02
C VAL A 172 -11.41 -1.43 -6.60
N LEU A 173 -10.34 -0.90 -7.20
CA LEU A 173 -8.98 -1.15 -6.74
C LEU A 173 -8.56 -0.02 -5.78
N CYS A 174 -8.18 -0.37 -4.58
CA CYS A 174 -7.74 0.56 -3.54
C CYS A 174 -6.23 0.41 -3.30
N PHE A 175 -5.47 1.45 -3.62
CA PHE A 175 -4.02 1.48 -3.44
C PHE A 175 -3.66 2.22 -2.16
N SER A 176 -3.18 1.51 -1.16
CA SER A 176 -2.73 2.08 0.11
C SER A 176 -1.67 1.21 0.75
N VAL A 177 -0.43 1.68 0.78
CA VAL A 177 0.70 0.94 1.37
C VAL A 177 0.39 0.46 2.77
N SER A 178 -0.05 1.35 3.65
CA SER A 178 -0.38 1.02 5.05
C SER A 178 -1.72 0.32 5.23
N GLY A 179 -2.60 0.36 4.21
CA GLY A 179 -3.98 -0.09 4.34
C GLY A 179 -4.80 0.64 5.43
N ALA A 180 -4.29 1.79 5.91
CA ALA A 180 -4.88 2.58 7.00
C ALA A 180 -5.08 4.07 6.63
N THR A 181 -4.96 4.43 5.35
CA THR A 181 -5.21 5.79 4.88
C THR A 181 -6.70 6.09 4.98
N LYS A 182 -7.05 7.11 5.78
CA LYS A 182 -8.44 7.41 6.11
C LYS A 182 -9.32 7.59 4.88
N ASP A 183 -8.90 8.40 3.90
CA ASP A 183 -9.67 8.67 2.70
C ASP A 183 -9.98 7.40 1.90
N ILE A 184 -9.01 6.48 1.82
CA ILE A 184 -9.18 5.18 1.14
C ILE A 184 -10.10 4.25 1.94
N LEU A 185 -9.99 4.25 3.28
CA LEU A 185 -10.87 3.45 4.13
C LEU A 185 -12.31 3.90 4.06
N ASP A 186 -12.55 5.21 4.08
CA ASP A 186 -13.90 5.77 4.03
C ASP A 186 -14.57 5.44 2.69
N VAL A 187 -13.84 5.56 1.59
CA VAL A 187 -14.32 5.21 0.25
C VAL A 187 -14.54 3.70 0.10
N ALA A 188 -13.64 2.85 0.62
CA ALA A 188 -13.78 1.40 0.58
C ALA A 188 -15.03 0.94 1.36
N LYS A 189 -15.32 1.56 2.53
CA LYS A 189 -16.54 1.28 3.29
C LYS A 189 -17.81 1.64 2.51
N ILE A 190 -17.80 2.77 1.79
CA ILE A 190 -18.92 3.18 0.95
C ILE A 190 -19.11 2.20 -0.20
N ALA A 191 -18.04 1.85 -0.93
CA ALA A 191 -18.05 0.89 -2.02
C ALA A 191 -18.55 -0.49 -1.56
N LYS A 192 -18.11 -0.96 -0.38
CA LYS A 192 -18.57 -2.23 0.21
C LYS A 192 -20.08 -2.23 0.48
N ARG A 193 -20.60 -1.15 1.06
CA ARG A 193 -22.06 -1.00 1.28
C ARG A 193 -22.85 -0.98 0.00
N SER A 194 -22.27 -0.45 -1.08
CA SER A 194 -22.87 -0.44 -2.40
C SER A 194 -22.79 -1.80 -3.13
N GLY A 195 -22.10 -2.79 -2.52
CA GLY A 195 -21.94 -4.13 -3.07
C GLY A 195 -20.82 -4.28 -4.10
N ALA A 196 -20.01 -3.26 -4.34
CA ALA A 196 -18.89 -3.32 -5.27
C ALA A 196 -17.82 -4.32 -4.81
N TYR A 197 -17.16 -4.98 -5.76
CA TYR A 197 -16.04 -5.88 -5.48
C TYR A 197 -14.78 -5.06 -5.22
N ILE A 198 -14.17 -5.28 -4.06
CA ILE A 198 -13.02 -4.48 -3.60
C ILE A 198 -11.74 -5.31 -3.71
N VAL A 199 -10.77 -4.76 -4.44
CA VAL A 199 -9.41 -5.26 -4.52
C VAL A 199 -8.48 -4.28 -3.81
N SER A 200 -7.70 -4.72 -2.84
CA SER A 200 -6.69 -3.88 -2.20
C SER A 200 -5.28 -4.23 -2.65
N ILE A 201 -4.48 -3.20 -2.88
CA ILE A 201 -3.05 -3.31 -3.10
C ILE A 201 -2.36 -2.64 -1.91
N THR A 202 -1.89 -3.47 -0.96
CA THR A 202 -1.36 -3.03 0.33
C THR A 202 -0.20 -3.91 0.79
N SER A 203 0.72 -3.38 1.60
CA SER A 203 1.78 -4.17 2.24
C SER A 203 1.31 -4.91 3.49
N TYR A 204 0.08 -4.65 3.94
CA TYR A 204 -0.47 -5.19 5.20
C TYR A 204 -1.83 -5.84 4.96
N PRO A 205 -1.87 -7.15 4.64
CA PRO A 205 -3.12 -7.89 4.43
C PRO A 205 -4.09 -7.81 5.62
N SER A 206 -3.57 -7.79 6.84
CA SER A 206 -4.38 -7.67 8.08
C SER A 206 -4.84 -6.25 8.39
N SER A 207 -4.48 -5.26 7.57
CA SER A 207 -4.88 -3.87 7.76
C SER A 207 -6.39 -3.65 7.71
N PRO A 208 -6.90 -2.50 8.19
CA PRO A 208 -8.31 -2.16 8.07
C PRO A 208 -8.83 -2.21 6.63
N LEU A 209 -8.00 -1.84 5.62
CA LEU A 209 -8.37 -1.97 4.22
C LEU A 209 -8.44 -3.43 3.77
N GLY A 210 -7.46 -4.26 4.16
CA GLY A 210 -7.47 -5.69 3.84
C GLY A 210 -8.73 -6.39 4.37
N LYS A 211 -9.16 -6.06 5.59
CA LYS A 211 -10.39 -6.60 6.20
C LYS A 211 -11.69 -6.21 5.45
N LEU A 212 -11.66 -5.13 4.68
CA LEU A 212 -12.79 -4.69 3.84
C LEU A 212 -12.79 -5.33 2.45
N SER A 213 -11.65 -5.85 2.01
CA SER A 213 -11.41 -6.28 0.63
C SER A 213 -11.89 -7.69 0.35
N ASP A 214 -12.30 -7.93 -0.87
CA ASP A 214 -12.67 -9.26 -1.38
C ASP A 214 -11.45 -9.98 -1.96
N MET A 215 -10.43 -9.21 -2.39
CA MET A 215 -9.13 -9.69 -2.84
C MET A 215 -8.02 -8.76 -2.37
N ILE A 216 -6.85 -9.33 -2.04
CA ILE A 216 -5.70 -8.57 -1.53
C ILE A 216 -4.46 -8.96 -2.30
N PHE A 217 -3.79 -7.98 -2.91
CA PHE A 217 -2.44 -8.15 -3.46
C PHE A 217 -1.42 -7.44 -2.58
N ASN A 218 -0.33 -8.15 -2.27
CA ASN A 218 0.76 -7.59 -1.50
C ASN A 218 1.72 -6.80 -2.41
N GLY A 219 1.49 -5.50 -2.51
CA GLY A 219 2.16 -4.61 -3.44
C GLY A 219 3.50 -4.03 -2.99
N CYS A 220 4.05 -4.42 -1.84
CA CYS A 220 5.32 -3.88 -1.34
C CYS A 220 5.99 -4.77 -0.31
N SER A 221 7.32 -4.79 -0.31
CA SER A 221 8.11 -5.36 0.77
C SER A 221 7.94 -4.52 2.06
N LYS A 222 7.76 -5.18 3.19
CA LYS A 222 7.76 -4.54 4.52
C LYS A 222 9.10 -3.87 4.87
N GLU A 223 10.16 -4.22 4.16
CA GLU A 223 11.52 -3.70 4.34
C GLU A 223 11.79 -2.42 3.53
N ALA A 224 10.82 -1.93 2.77
CA ALA A 224 10.98 -0.70 2.02
C ALA A 224 11.07 0.49 2.97
N SER A 225 12.01 1.39 2.68
CA SER A 225 12.38 2.61 3.40
C SER A 225 11.32 3.16 4.37
N ALA A 226 11.76 3.51 5.55
CA ALA A 226 11.01 4.15 6.63
C ALA A 226 10.24 5.43 6.25
N TYR A 227 10.54 6.02 5.08
CA TYR A 227 9.82 7.19 4.58
C TYR A 227 8.52 6.76 3.90
N ARG A 228 7.38 7.14 4.48
CA ARG A 228 6.08 7.03 3.81
C ARG A 228 6.15 7.72 2.45
N GLY A 229 5.71 7.03 1.40
CA GLY A 229 5.76 7.56 0.04
C GLY A 229 7.10 7.36 -0.65
N SER A 230 7.96 6.49 -0.15
CA SER A 230 9.20 6.13 -0.85
C SER A 230 8.90 5.56 -2.24
N LEU A 231 9.81 5.79 -3.17
CA LEU A 231 9.67 5.26 -4.54
C LEU A 231 9.56 3.73 -4.54
N THR A 232 10.23 3.04 -3.61
CA THR A 232 10.16 1.59 -3.48
C THR A 232 8.72 1.08 -3.25
N HIS A 233 7.93 1.79 -2.41
CA HIS A 233 6.52 1.46 -2.20
C HIS A 233 5.66 1.74 -3.44
N CYS A 234 5.95 2.85 -4.12
CA CYS A 234 5.29 3.21 -5.37
C CYS A 234 5.56 2.16 -6.46
N MET A 235 6.81 1.70 -6.57
CA MET A 235 7.23 0.70 -7.56
C MET A 235 6.53 -0.66 -7.34
N GLY A 236 6.36 -1.12 -6.10
CA GLY A 236 5.63 -2.34 -5.82
C GLY A 236 4.15 -2.26 -6.23
N GLN A 237 3.48 -1.14 -5.91
CA GLN A 237 2.11 -0.91 -6.35
C GLN A 237 2.00 -0.77 -7.87
N LEU A 238 2.96 -0.10 -8.49
CA LEU A 238 3.03 0.05 -9.94
C LEU A 238 3.26 -1.31 -10.64
N PHE A 239 4.10 -2.16 -10.07
CA PHE A 239 4.32 -3.52 -10.55
C PHE A 239 3.03 -4.33 -10.56
N ILE A 240 2.27 -4.36 -9.45
CA ILE A 240 0.97 -5.05 -9.39
C ILE A 240 -0.01 -4.47 -10.41
N ALA A 241 -0.08 -3.15 -10.53
CA ALA A 241 -0.94 -2.50 -11.54
C ALA A 241 -0.54 -2.90 -12.96
N GLY A 242 0.79 -3.04 -13.22
CA GLY A 242 1.34 -3.54 -14.47
C GLY A 242 0.93 -4.97 -14.76
N VAL A 243 1.13 -5.87 -13.80
CA VAL A 243 0.74 -7.29 -13.92
C VAL A 243 -0.76 -7.40 -14.24
N LEU A 244 -1.63 -6.72 -13.49
CA LEU A 244 -3.07 -6.73 -13.74
C LEU A 244 -3.43 -6.16 -15.12
N ALA A 245 -2.75 -5.09 -15.56
CA ALA A 245 -3.00 -4.51 -16.87
C ALA A 245 -2.58 -5.46 -18.00
N GLU A 246 -1.37 -6.03 -17.95
CA GLU A 246 -0.87 -6.95 -18.98
C GLU A 246 -1.69 -8.25 -19.00
N SER A 247 -2.10 -8.77 -17.86
CA SER A 247 -2.99 -9.93 -17.79
C SER A 247 -4.36 -9.65 -18.40
N CYS A 248 -4.94 -8.46 -18.14
CA CYS A 248 -6.17 -8.03 -18.80
C CYS A 248 -6.01 -7.94 -20.33
N VAL A 249 -4.91 -7.35 -20.82
CA VAL A 249 -4.61 -7.26 -22.26
C VAL A 249 -4.48 -8.64 -22.87
N SER A 250 -3.73 -9.53 -22.22
CA SER A 250 -3.57 -10.93 -22.66
C SER A 250 -4.90 -11.68 -22.74
N MET A 251 -5.79 -11.48 -21.77
CA MET A 251 -7.13 -12.10 -21.76
C MET A 251 -8.03 -11.62 -22.89
N LEU A 252 -7.87 -10.40 -23.37
CA LEU A 252 -8.63 -9.86 -24.49
C LEU A 252 -8.20 -10.48 -25.83
N GLY A 253 -7.00 -11.08 -25.89
CA GLY A 253 -6.46 -11.76 -27.07
C GLY A 253 -6.51 -10.88 -28.33
N LYS A 254 -6.87 -11.48 -29.46
CA LYS A 254 -6.92 -10.78 -30.77
C LYS A 254 -7.82 -9.53 -30.78
N GLU A 255 -8.89 -9.49 -29.98
CA GLU A 255 -9.74 -8.30 -29.89
C GLU A 255 -9.01 -7.13 -29.21
N GLY A 256 -8.32 -7.41 -28.10
CA GLY A 256 -7.47 -6.43 -27.43
C GLY A 256 -6.33 -5.92 -28.33
N GLU A 257 -5.67 -6.81 -29.06
CA GLU A 257 -4.63 -6.45 -30.03
C GLU A 257 -5.15 -5.53 -31.12
N LYS A 258 -6.33 -5.82 -31.67
CA LYS A 258 -6.97 -5.00 -32.69
C LYS A 258 -7.29 -3.59 -32.18
N ILE A 259 -7.84 -3.47 -30.97
CA ILE A 259 -8.13 -2.17 -30.35
C ILE A 259 -6.84 -1.41 -30.08
N ALA A 260 -5.82 -2.07 -29.52
CA ALA A 260 -4.53 -1.46 -29.24
C ALA A 260 -3.86 -0.95 -30.51
N PHE A 261 -3.87 -1.77 -31.58
CA PHE A 261 -3.30 -1.38 -32.87
C PHE A 261 -4.00 -0.15 -33.46
N LYS A 262 -5.34 -0.11 -33.42
CA LYS A 262 -6.11 1.06 -33.84
C LYS A 262 -5.71 2.30 -33.03
N THR A 263 -5.64 2.19 -31.71
CA THR A 263 -5.26 3.31 -30.85
C THR A 263 -3.86 3.83 -31.16
N ILE A 264 -2.88 2.92 -31.40
CA ILE A 264 -1.51 3.29 -31.77
C ILE A 264 -1.48 3.94 -33.15
N SER A 265 -2.23 3.42 -34.13
CA SER A 265 -2.34 4.00 -35.47
C SER A 265 -2.86 5.44 -35.42
N ASP A 266 -3.89 5.70 -34.59
CA ASP A 266 -4.45 7.05 -34.43
C ASP A 266 -3.45 8.03 -33.74
N PHE A 267 -2.39 7.51 -33.09
CA PHE A 267 -1.29 8.32 -32.54
C PHE A 267 -0.13 8.52 -33.52
N SER A 268 -0.04 7.74 -34.58
CA SER A 268 1.10 7.81 -35.52
C SER A 268 1.27 9.19 -36.14
N ASP A 269 0.18 9.89 -36.42
CA ASP A 269 0.18 11.24 -36.97
C ASP A 269 0.65 12.34 -35.99
N LYS A 270 0.83 11.98 -34.71
CA LYS A 270 1.35 12.87 -33.65
C LYS A 270 2.85 12.65 -33.38
N LEU A 271 3.44 11.65 -33.97
CA LEU A 271 4.87 11.36 -33.88
C LEU A 271 5.54 11.98 -35.11
N ILE A 272 6.17 13.15 -34.95
CA ILE A 272 6.95 13.84 -35.99
C ILE A 272 8.37 13.29 -35.97
#